data_e6798d5263459b5f87dd758903a26687
#
_entry.id   e6798d5263459b5f87dd758903a26687
#
_cell.length_a   1.000
_cell.length_b   1.000
_cell.length_c   1.000
_cell.angle_alpha   90.00
_cell.angle_beta   90.00
_cell.angle_gamma   90.00
#
_symmetry.space_group_name_H-M   'P 1'
#
loop_
_entity.id
_entity.type
_entity.pdbx_description
1 polymer ?
#
loop_
_entity_poly.entity_id
_entity_poly.type
_entity_poly.pdbx_seq_one_letter_code
_entity_poly.pdbx_strand_id
1 'polypeptide(L)'
;MRIYIYIYIPQEFPNEETYNFQKSTGVEYSLAAPDFAHIYATINGVKYLSFSNSGSINFSKISLSEGIYSGTFNVRLKRNTNENDIIEITDGRFDI
;
A
#
# COMPACT_ATOMS: atom_id res chain seq x y z
N MET A 1 -15.76 13.93 -1.96
CA MET A 1 -15.21 12.57 -2.12
C MET A 1 -14.19 12.32 -1.04
N ARG A 2 -14.28 11.19 -0.35
CA ARG A 2 -13.30 10.80 0.66
C ARG A 2 -12.48 9.63 0.16
N ILE A 3 -11.16 9.78 0.21
CA ILE A 3 -10.20 8.74 -0.17
C ILE A 3 -9.25 8.54 1.00
N TYR A 4 -9.16 7.29 1.47
CA TYR A 4 -8.20 6.88 2.49
C TYR A 4 -7.33 5.80 1.89
N ILE A 5 -6.01 5.94 2.03
CA ILE A 5 -5.04 4.97 1.52
C ILE A 5 -4.25 4.44 2.70
N TYR A 6 -4.20 3.11 2.81
CA TYR A 6 -3.52 2.41 3.89
C TYR A 6 -2.43 1.52 3.30
N ILE A 7 -1.18 1.79 3.69
CA ILE A 7 -0.01 1.09 3.18
C ILE A 7 0.65 0.37 4.34
N TYR A 8 0.89 -0.93 4.19
CA TYR A 8 1.50 -1.76 5.23
C TYR A 8 2.73 -2.46 4.69
N ILE A 9 3.80 -2.43 5.48
CA ILE A 9 5.10 -3.01 5.16
C ILE A 9 5.40 -4.07 6.22
N PRO A 10 5.99 -5.22 5.84
CA PRO A 10 6.24 -6.31 6.81
C PRO A 10 7.31 -5.99 7.83
N GLN A 11 8.16 -5.00 7.59
CA GLN A 11 9.21 -4.59 8.50
C GLN A 11 8.79 -3.37 9.30
N GLU A 12 9.02 -3.41 10.62
CA GLU A 12 8.79 -2.28 11.50
C GLU A 12 9.64 -1.07 11.10
N PHE A 13 10.89 -1.35 10.67
CA PHE A 13 11.82 -0.32 10.18
C PHE A 13 12.26 -0.70 8.77
N PRO A 14 11.53 -0.22 7.72
CA PRO A 14 11.89 -0.56 6.35
C PRO A 14 13.24 0.05 5.96
N ASN A 15 13.88 -0.56 4.96
CA ASN A 15 15.11 -0.06 4.37
C ASN A 15 14.81 0.84 3.17
N GLU A 16 15.81 1.63 2.75
CA GLU A 16 15.71 2.44 1.53
C GLU A 16 15.77 1.51 0.31
N GLU A 17 14.66 0.83 0.04
CA GLU A 17 14.54 -0.14 -1.04
C GLU A 17 13.11 -0.20 -1.56
N THR A 18 12.88 -1.04 -2.56
CA THR A 18 11.57 -1.23 -3.18
C THR A 18 10.92 -2.50 -2.67
N TYR A 19 9.66 -2.40 -2.27
CA TYR A 19 8.82 -3.53 -1.85
C TYR A 19 7.68 -3.69 -2.85
N ASN A 20 7.47 -4.91 -3.32
CA ASN A 20 6.36 -5.21 -4.21
C ASN A 20 5.09 -5.45 -3.41
N PHE A 21 3.97 -4.91 -3.88
CA PHE A 21 2.69 -5.14 -3.26
C PHE A 21 2.16 -6.53 -3.58
N GLN A 22 1.55 -7.14 -2.58
CA GLN A 22 0.91 -8.44 -2.67
C GLN A 22 -0.58 -8.30 -2.32
N LYS A 23 -1.27 -9.42 -2.23
CA LYS A 23 -2.70 -9.41 -1.96
C LYS A 23 -3.00 -8.82 -0.58
N SER A 24 -3.87 -7.82 -0.55
CA SER A 24 -4.37 -7.24 0.69
C SER A 24 -5.69 -7.89 1.10
N THR A 25 -5.88 -8.07 2.41
CA THR A 25 -7.15 -8.52 2.98
C THR A 25 -8.03 -7.34 3.40
N GLY A 26 -7.53 -6.11 3.26
CA GLY A 26 -8.26 -4.91 3.64
C GLY A 26 -8.25 -4.63 5.12
N VAL A 27 -7.34 -5.26 5.87
CA VAL A 27 -7.16 -5.03 7.29
C VAL A 27 -5.68 -4.88 7.60
N GLU A 28 -5.39 -4.12 8.65
CA GLU A 28 -4.01 -3.83 9.02
C GLU A 28 -3.29 -5.07 9.56
N TYR A 29 -3.78 -5.59 10.67
CA TYR A 29 -3.19 -6.74 11.33
C TYR A 29 -4.27 -7.74 11.69
N SER A 30 -4.09 -8.96 11.27
CA SER A 30 -4.89 -10.09 11.70
C SER A 30 -4.10 -11.36 11.39
N LEU A 31 -4.57 -12.49 11.90
CA LEU A 31 -3.96 -13.78 11.55
C LEU A 31 -4.07 -14.08 10.05
N ALA A 32 -5.02 -13.46 9.38
CA ALA A 32 -5.20 -13.61 7.94
C ALA A 32 -4.46 -12.54 7.12
N ALA A 33 -3.86 -11.54 7.78
CA ALA A 33 -3.13 -10.50 7.08
C ALA A 33 -1.80 -11.06 6.55
N PRO A 34 -1.39 -10.68 5.34
CA PRO A 34 -0.14 -11.17 4.77
C PRO A 34 1.08 -10.60 5.48
N ASP A 35 2.19 -11.39 5.50
CA ASP A 35 3.47 -10.98 6.05
C ASP A 35 4.32 -10.23 5.02
N PHE A 36 3.69 -9.49 4.13
CA PHE A 36 4.37 -8.78 3.04
C PHE A 36 3.68 -7.45 2.79
N ALA A 37 4.33 -6.58 2.01
CA ALA A 37 3.80 -5.26 1.70
C ALA A 37 2.43 -5.37 1.00
N HIS A 38 1.46 -4.62 1.48
CA HIS A 38 0.17 -4.53 0.83
C HIS A 38 -0.42 -3.14 1.02
N ILE A 39 -1.36 -2.80 0.16
CA ILE A 39 -2.02 -1.51 0.20
C ILE A 39 -3.50 -1.71 -0.10
N TYR A 40 -4.32 -0.95 0.57
CA TYR A 40 -5.73 -0.86 0.19
C TYR A 40 -6.20 0.58 0.31
N ALA A 41 -7.24 0.91 -0.44
CA ALA A 41 -7.85 2.23 -0.41
C ALA A 41 -9.34 2.09 -0.15
N THR A 42 -9.89 3.07 0.57
CA THR A 42 -11.33 3.20 0.73
C THR A 42 -11.74 4.48 0.01
N ILE A 43 -12.60 4.33 -0.99
CA ILE A 43 -13.09 5.44 -1.80
C ILE A 43 -14.60 5.49 -1.63
N ASN A 44 -15.09 6.52 -0.97
CA ASN A 44 -16.53 6.68 -0.66
C ASN A 44 -17.11 5.43 0.03
N GLY A 45 -16.33 4.81 0.93
CA GLY A 45 -16.76 3.62 1.67
C GLY A 45 -16.55 2.30 0.94
N VAL A 46 -16.04 2.31 -0.28
CA VAL A 46 -15.77 1.10 -1.06
C VAL A 46 -14.29 0.74 -0.98
N LYS A 47 -13.98 -0.50 -0.63
CA LYS A 47 -12.59 -0.96 -0.53
C LYS A 47 -12.07 -1.47 -1.87
N TYR A 48 -10.87 -1.02 -2.19
CA TYR A 48 -10.07 -1.48 -3.31
C TYR A 48 -8.77 -2.04 -2.77
N LEU A 49 -8.42 -3.25 -3.16
CA LEU A 49 -7.34 -4.03 -2.57
C LEU A 49 -6.22 -4.30 -3.57
N SER A 50 -4.97 -4.26 -3.10
CA SER A 50 -3.84 -4.71 -3.91
C SER A 50 -3.92 -6.22 -4.12
N PHE A 51 -3.30 -6.68 -5.19
CA PHE A 51 -3.19 -8.09 -5.54
C PHE A 51 -1.74 -8.40 -5.89
N SER A 52 -1.41 -9.68 -6.06
CA SER A 52 -0.03 -10.11 -6.30
C SER A 52 0.59 -9.37 -7.49
N ASN A 53 1.73 -8.73 -7.25
CA ASN A 53 2.48 -7.99 -8.26
C ASN A 53 1.69 -6.83 -8.89
N SER A 54 0.79 -6.21 -8.12
CA SER A 54 -0.03 -5.11 -8.63
C SER A 54 0.68 -3.76 -8.63
N GLY A 55 1.87 -3.69 -8.04
CA GLY A 55 2.65 -2.45 -7.99
C GLY A 55 3.75 -2.53 -6.97
N SER A 56 4.35 -1.39 -6.66
CA SER A 56 5.47 -1.31 -5.73
C SER A 56 5.50 0.01 -4.97
N ILE A 57 6.16 -0.02 -3.82
CA ILE A 57 6.49 1.16 -3.04
C ILE A 57 8.01 1.24 -2.90
N ASN A 58 8.56 2.42 -3.13
CA ASN A 58 9.98 2.68 -3.02
C ASN A 58 10.26 3.71 -1.93
N PHE A 59 11.06 3.32 -0.95
CA PHE A 59 11.54 4.24 0.09
C PHE A 59 12.82 4.89 -0.39
N SER A 60 12.76 6.19 -0.69
CA SER A 60 13.91 6.94 -1.18
C SER A 60 14.70 7.61 -0.05
N LYS A 61 14.06 7.84 1.10
CA LYS A 61 14.73 8.40 2.26
C LYS A 61 14.13 7.83 3.54
N ILE A 62 15.01 7.30 4.39
CA ILE A 62 14.65 6.84 5.73
C ILE A 62 15.65 7.43 6.70
N SER A 63 15.17 8.18 7.69
CA SER A 63 15.98 8.70 8.77
C SER A 63 15.29 8.38 10.09
N LEU A 64 15.79 7.36 10.78
CA LEU A 64 15.23 6.93 12.07
C LEU A 64 15.40 7.98 13.14
N SER A 65 16.54 8.69 13.11
CA SER A 65 16.82 9.74 14.09
C SER A 65 15.88 10.94 13.95
N GLU A 66 15.41 11.23 12.76
CA GLU A 66 14.50 12.33 12.47
C GLU A 66 13.04 11.88 12.35
N GLY A 67 12.81 10.56 12.31
CA GLY A 67 11.47 10.00 12.12
C GLY A 67 10.92 10.26 10.73
N ILE A 68 11.77 10.30 9.71
CA ILE A 68 11.36 10.61 8.33
C ILE A 68 11.31 9.35 7.48
N TYR A 69 10.21 9.20 6.75
CA TYR A 69 10.02 8.17 5.73
C TYR A 69 9.45 8.84 4.48
N SER A 70 10.17 8.79 3.38
CA SER A 70 9.74 9.40 2.12
C SER A 70 9.91 8.45 0.96
N GLY A 71 9.05 8.57 -0.02
CA GLY A 71 9.17 7.74 -1.21
C GLY A 71 8.02 7.91 -2.18
N THR A 72 7.94 6.95 -3.09
CA THR A 72 6.93 6.94 -4.14
C THR A 72 6.30 5.55 -4.22
N PHE A 73 5.11 5.48 -4.80
CA PHE A 73 4.45 4.21 -5.05
C PHE A 73 3.58 4.28 -6.30
N ASN A 74 3.35 3.13 -6.88
CA ASN A 74 2.36 2.93 -7.93
C ASN A 74 1.69 1.59 -7.70
N VAL A 75 0.40 1.49 -7.98
CA VAL A 75 -0.34 0.27 -7.73
C VAL A 75 -1.64 0.24 -8.51
N ARG A 76 -2.08 -0.97 -8.88
CA ARG A 76 -3.44 -1.23 -9.33
C ARG A 76 -4.19 -1.93 -8.21
N LEU A 77 -5.42 -1.53 -7.98
CA LEU A 77 -6.27 -2.05 -6.91
C LEU A 77 -7.55 -2.58 -7.52
N LYS A 78 -8.02 -3.70 -6.99
CA LYS A 78 -9.30 -4.31 -7.38
C LYS A 78 -10.35 -4.03 -6.31
N ARG A 79 -11.56 -3.72 -6.74
CA ARG A 79 -12.69 -3.62 -5.82
C ARG A 79 -12.94 -4.97 -5.17
N ASN A 80 -13.09 -5.01 -3.85
CA ASN A 80 -13.23 -6.27 -3.12
C ASN A 80 -14.48 -7.07 -3.47
N THR A 81 -15.51 -6.43 -4.02
CA THR A 81 -16.76 -7.09 -4.43
C THR A 81 -16.88 -7.27 -5.94
N ASN A 82 -15.93 -6.74 -6.71
CA ASN A 82 -15.96 -6.87 -8.18
C ASN A 82 -14.53 -6.80 -8.72
N GLU A 83 -13.94 -7.94 -9.04
CA GLU A 83 -12.57 -8.04 -9.53
C GLU A 83 -12.33 -7.39 -10.89
N ASN A 84 -13.40 -7.06 -11.62
CA ASN A 84 -13.29 -6.37 -12.90
C ASN A 84 -13.22 -4.85 -12.75
N ASP A 85 -13.50 -4.34 -11.55
CA ASP A 85 -13.42 -2.91 -11.26
C ASP A 85 -12.04 -2.61 -10.69
N ILE A 86 -11.15 -2.13 -11.55
CA ILE A 86 -9.75 -1.88 -11.22
C ILE A 86 -9.48 -0.39 -11.33
N ILE A 87 -8.81 0.16 -10.30
CA ILE A 87 -8.29 1.52 -10.32
C ILE A 87 -6.78 1.48 -10.34
N GLU A 88 -6.16 2.53 -10.84
CA GLU A 88 -4.70 2.64 -10.88
C GLU A 88 -4.28 3.95 -10.20
N ILE A 89 -3.29 3.83 -9.32
CA ILE A 89 -2.65 4.98 -8.68
C ILE A 89 -1.23 5.06 -9.22
N THR A 90 -0.91 6.14 -9.92
CA THR A 90 0.42 6.40 -10.46
C THR A 90 1.02 7.62 -9.79
N ASP A 91 2.35 7.63 -9.70
CA ASP A 91 3.11 8.75 -9.12
C ASP A 91 2.66 9.13 -7.71
N GLY A 92 2.22 8.13 -6.94
CA GLY A 92 1.90 8.33 -5.54
C GLY A 92 3.16 8.73 -4.76
N ARG A 93 3.01 9.66 -3.82
CA ARG A 93 4.12 10.13 -2.98
C ARG A 93 3.71 10.12 -1.53
N PHE A 94 4.67 9.86 -0.67
CA PHE A 94 4.48 9.96 0.76
C PHE A 94 5.70 10.61 1.41
N ASP A 95 5.44 11.33 2.49
CA ASP A 95 6.45 12.02 3.28
C ASP A 95 5.93 12.09 4.70
N ILE A 96 6.45 11.22 5.54
CA ILE A 96 5.96 11.05 6.91
C ILE A 96 7.05 11.42 7.90
#